data_4a2f19e991c16a86823fc2799bf4c0ca
#
_entry.id   4a2f19e991c16a86823fc2799bf4c0ca
#
_cell.length_a   1.000
_cell.length_b   1.000
_cell.length_c   1.000
_cell.angle_alpha   90.00
_cell.angle_beta   90.00
_cell.angle_gamma   90.00
#
_symmetry.space_group_name_H-M   'P 1'
#
loop_
_entity.id
_entity.type
_entity.pdbx_description
1 polymer ?
#
loop_
_entity_poly.entity_id
_entity_poly.type
_entity_poly.pdbx_seq_one_letter_code
_entity_poly.pdbx_strand_id
1 'polypeptide(L)'
;MKELGLKNVEFLHADILQLKNLKRKFNIIECVGTLHHMKDPAAGLKVLLNLLETNGFLKLGLYSEIARQNITKARNFIKKKKIKSTIEDIRNFREIINNEDVDPALKKIFESKDFYSTSMARDLMFHVQEHHFKLPEISKILKNFNLEFLGFSNQYIKSKFSKMFPEDKKNISLENWDKFENSNPNTFYNMYQFWVRKT
;
A
#
# COMPACT_ATOMS: atom_id res chain seq x y z
N MET A 1 21.92 -9.28 15.50
CA MET A 1 21.33 -8.86 16.80
C MET A 1 22.29 -9.02 17.95
N LYS A 2 22.88 -10.23 18.17
CA LYS A 2 23.93 -10.40 19.20
C LYS A 2 25.13 -9.48 18.96
N GLU A 3 25.51 -9.28 17.71
CA GLU A 3 26.62 -8.39 17.30
C GLU A 3 26.36 -6.90 17.60
N LEU A 4 25.09 -6.47 17.61
CA LEU A 4 24.70 -5.08 17.91
C LEU A 4 24.36 -4.85 19.40
N GLY A 5 24.42 -5.86 20.24
CA GLY A 5 24.11 -5.76 21.67
C GLY A 5 22.65 -5.41 22.00
N LEU A 6 21.74 -5.48 21.03
CA LEU A 6 20.34 -5.11 21.22
C LEU A 6 19.60 -6.22 22.00
N LYS A 7 18.99 -5.84 23.15
CA LYS A 7 18.24 -6.76 24.02
C LYS A 7 16.72 -6.53 23.98
N ASN A 8 16.27 -5.46 23.34
CA ASN A 8 14.88 -5.00 23.30
C ASN A 8 14.18 -5.25 21.96
N VAL A 9 14.75 -6.12 21.10
CA VAL A 9 14.18 -6.47 19.80
C VAL A 9 14.04 -7.99 19.69
N GLU A 10 12.86 -8.42 19.35
CA GLU A 10 12.50 -9.82 19.09
C GLU A 10 12.07 -9.99 17.64
N PHE A 11 12.43 -11.10 17.00
CA PHE A 11 11.99 -11.48 15.66
C PHE A 11 11.16 -12.75 15.74
N LEU A 12 10.02 -12.72 15.07
CA LEU A 12 9.14 -13.88 14.93
C LEU A 12 8.90 -14.15 13.43
N HIS A 13 9.20 -15.36 13.00
CA HIS A 13 8.82 -15.83 11.65
C HIS A 13 7.45 -16.48 11.74
N ALA A 14 6.42 -15.81 11.27
CA ALA A 14 5.03 -16.29 11.31
C ALA A 14 4.19 -15.68 10.18
N ASP A 15 3.14 -16.39 9.78
CA ASP A 15 2.05 -15.81 9.00
C ASP A 15 1.21 -14.88 9.89
N ILE A 16 0.76 -13.74 9.33
CA ILE A 16 -0.03 -12.75 10.06
C ILE A 16 -1.30 -13.36 10.69
N LEU A 17 -1.94 -14.32 10.01
CA LEU A 17 -3.13 -14.99 10.53
C LEU A 17 -2.83 -15.92 11.72
N GLN A 18 -1.59 -16.40 11.85
CA GLN A 18 -1.15 -17.23 12.98
C GLN A 18 -0.89 -16.37 14.23
N LEU A 19 -0.64 -15.07 14.07
CA LEU A 19 -0.43 -14.13 15.18
C LEU A 19 -1.66 -14.02 16.10
N LYS A 20 -2.84 -14.49 15.67
CA LYS A 20 -4.04 -14.55 16.54
C LYS A 20 -3.82 -15.31 17.85
N ASN A 21 -2.84 -16.21 17.87
CA ASN A 21 -2.50 -17.04 19.05
C ASN A 21 -1.48 -16.36 19.99
N LEU A 22 -0.95 -15.20 19.60
CA LEU A 22 0.04 -14.46 20.40
C LEU A 22 -0.65 -13.83 21.61
N LYS A 23 -0.26 -14.26 22.82
CA LYS A 23 -0.78 -13.74 24.09
C LYS A 23 -0.05 -12.45 24.49
N ARG A 24 -0.08 -11.46 23.60
CA ARG A 24 0.61 -10.17 23.81
C ARG A 24 -0.20 -9.05 23.15
N LYS A 25 -0.16 -7.86 23.73
CA LYS A 25 -0.74 -6.64 23.16
C LYS A 25 0.36 -5.62 22.88
N PHE A 26 0.05 -4.70 21.98
CA PHE A 26 0.98 -3.65 21.55
C PHE A 26 0.28 -2.30 21.55
N ASN A 27 0.97 -1.26 21.98
CA ASN A 27 0.46 0.12 21.92
C ASN A 27 0.52 0.68 20.49
N ILE A 28 1.52 0.22 19.71
CA ILE A 28 1.73 0.65 18.33
C ILE A 28 1.98 -0.58 17.48
N ILE A 29 1.31 -0.65 16.33
CA ILE A 29 1.56 -1.65 15.29
C ILE A 29 1.79 -0.90 13.97
N GLU A 30 2.80 -1.29 13.20
CA GLU A 30 2.97 -0.85 11.81
C GLU A 30 2.79 -2.03 10.85
N CYS A 31 1.87 -1.88 9.89
CA CYS A 31 1.61 -2.85 8.84
C CYS A 31 1.56 -2.12 7.49
N VAL A 32 2.73 -1.95 6.91
CA VAL A 32 2.93 -1.23 5.66
C VAL A 32 3.35 -2.21 4.57
N GLY A 33 2.63 -2.24 3.45
CA GLY A 33 2.97 -3.10 2.32
C GLY A 33 2.60 -4.58 2.48
N THR A 34 1.69 -4.95 3.38
CA THR A 34 1.39 -6.36 3.68
C THR A 34 -0.07 -6.75 3.40
N LEU A 35 -1.04 -6.04 3.98
CA LEU A 35 -2.45 -6.45 3.93
C LEU A 35 -2.99 -6.57 2.51
N HIS A 36 -2.57 -5.71 1.61
CA HIS A 36 -3.06 -5.72 0.23
C HIS A 36 -2.55 -6.92 -0.60
N HIS A 37 -1.63 -7.71 -0.08
CA HIS A 37 -1.18 -8.96 -0.69
C HIS A 37 -1.87 -10.19 -0.09
N MET A 38 -2.65 -10.04 0.97
CA MET A 38 -3.37 -11.16 1.59
C MET A 38 -4.61 -11.54 0.76
N LYS A 39 -5.02 -12.80 0.83
CA LYS A 39 -6.27 -13.26 0.21
C LYS A 39 -7.48 -12.52 0.79
N ASP A 40 -7.46 -12.29 2.09
CA ASP A 40 -8.45 -11.50 2.82
C ASP A 40 -7.75 -10.44 3.68
N PRO A 41 -7.62 -9.20 3.19
CA PRO A 41 -7.03 -8.09 3.94
C PRO A 41 -7.77 -7.79 5.26
N ALA A 42 -9.10 -7.99 5.29
CA ALA A 42 -9.90 -7.72 6.48
C ALA A 42 -9.61 -8.73 7.60
N ALA A 43 -9.38 -10.00 7.25
CA ALA A 43 -8.96 -11.01 8.23
C ALA A 43 -7.61 -10.65 8.86
N GLY A 44 -6.63 -10.21 8.06
CA GLY A 44 -5.35 -9.72 8.56
C GLY A 44 -5.51 -8.52 9.49
N LEU A 45 -6.29 -7.51 9.06
CA LEU A 45 -6.58 -6.34 9.89
C LEU A 45 -7.20 -6.73 11.22
N LYS A 46 -8.18 -7.66 11.23
CA LYS A 46 -8.81 -8.16 12.46
C LYS A 46 -7.80 -8.77 13.44
N VAL A 47 -6.83 -9.55 12.94
CA VAL A 47 -5.76 -10.10 13.77
C VAL A 47 -4.91 -8.99 14.40
N LEU A 48 -4.49 -7.99 13.60
CA LEU A 48 -3.72 -6.86 14.11
C LEU A 48 -4.48 -6.07 15.17
N LEU A 49 -5.78 -5.83 14.96
CA LEU A 49 -6.62 -5.12 15.93
C LEU A 49 -6.83 -5.91 17.22
N ASN A 50 -6.84 -7.26 17.16
CA ASN A 50 -6.87 -8.08 18.34
C ASN A 50 -5.57 -8.00 19.15
N LEU A 51 -4.44 -7.71 18.51
CA LEU A 51 -3.15 -7.52 19.15
C LEU A 51 -2.90 -6.07 19.60
N LEU A 52 -3.69 -5.12 19.11
CA LEU A 52 -3.57 -3.72 19.47
C LEU A 52 -4.31 -3.42 20.76
N GLU A 53 -3.68 -2.67 21.66
CA GLU A 53 -4.31 -2.16 22.88
C GLU A 53 -5.50 -1.21 22.56
N THR A 54 -6.42 -1.05 23.48
CA THR A 54 -7.44 0.02 23.42
C THR A 54 -6.73 1.37 23.40
N ASN A 55 -7.17 2.29 22.56
CA ASN A 55 -6.51 3.55 22.25
C ASN A 55 -5.10 3.41 21.63
N GLY A 56 -4.70 2.21 21.22
CA GLY A 56 -3.45 1.97 20.52
C GLY A 56 -3.48 2.50 19.08
N PHE A 57 -2.29 2.69 18.50
CA PHE A 57 -2.11 3.27 17.17
C PHE A 57 -1.68 2.21 16.16
N LEU A 58 -2.32 2.24 14.99
CA LEU A 58 -1.96 1.37 13.87
C LEU A 58 -1.61 2.21 12.65
N LYS A 59 -0.40 2.00 12.11
CA LYS A 59 -0.01 2.55 10.82
C LYS A 59 -0.29 1.54 9.73
N LEU A 60 -1.01 1.96 8.72
CA LEU A 60 -1.35 1.15 7.55
C LEU A 60 -0.67 1.68 6.30
N GLY A 61 -0.24 0.74 5.43
CA GLY A 61 0.22 1.03 4.08
C GLY A 61 -0.57 0.19 3.08
N LEU A 62 -1.39 0.84 2.22
CA LEU A 62 -2.26 0.20 1.24
C LEU A 62 -2.06 0.81 -0.14
N TYR A 63 -2.22 0.04 -1.20
CA TYR A 63 -2.12 0.56 -2.57
C TYR A 63 -3.36 1.33 -3.00
N SER A 64 -3.14 2.52 -3.56
CA SER A 64 -4.19 3.32 -4.20
C SER A 64 -4.57 2.73 -5.56
N GLU A 65 -5.86 2.55 -5.81
CA GLU A 65 -6.37 2.14 -7.13
C GLU A 65 -6.05 3.20 -8.20
N ILE A 66 -6.19 4.49 -7.87
CA ILE A 66 -5.94 5.60 -8.81
C ILE A 66 -4.46 5.66 -9.17
N ALA A 67 -3.57 5.62 -8.20
CA ALA A 67 -2.13 5.72 -8.43
C ALA A 67 -1.53 4.46 -9.10
N ARG A 68 -2.18 3.30 -8.94
CA ARG A 68 -1.72 2.01 -9.50
C ARG A 68 -2.27 1.69 -10.91
N GLN A 69 -3.02 2.60 -11.53
CA GLN A 69 -3.62 2.36 -12.86
C GLN A 69 -2.60 1.94 -13.93
N ASN A 70 -1.42 2.57 -13.95
CA ASN A 70 -0.37 2.22 -14.92
C ASN A 70 0.18 0.81 -14.67
N ILE A 71 0.36 0.42 -13.41
CA ILE A 71 0.79 -0.93 -13.02
C ILE A 71 -0.28 -1.95 -13.41
N THR A 72 -1.55 -1.66 -13.17
CA THR A 72 -2.68 -2.50 -13.57
C THR A 72 -2.71 -2.72 -15.07
N LYS A 73 -2.49 -1.66 -15.88
CA LYS A 73 -2.39 -1.78 -17.35
C LYS A 73 -1.21 -2.68 -17.75
N ALA A 74 -0.05 -2.52 -17.14
CA ALA A 74 1.12 -3.35 -17.42
C ALA A 74 0.87 -4.82 -17.06
N ARG A 75 0.25 -5.11 -15.91
CA ARG A 75 -0.14 -6.48 -15.51
C ARG A 75 -1.14 -7.10 -16.49
N ASN A 76 -2.11 -6.33 -16.97
CA ASN A 76 -3.06 -6.80 -17.99
C ASN A 76 -2.37 -7.09 -19.32
N PHE A 77 -1.42 -6.26 -19.74
CA PHE A 77 -0.61 -6.50 -20.93
C PHE A 77 0.21 -7.79 -20.80
N ILE A 78 0.92 -7.96 -19.67
CA ILE A 78 1.70 -9.17 -19.35
C ILE A 78 0.81 -10.42 -19.42
N LYS A 79 -0.37 -10.37 -18.79
CA LYS A 79 -1.34 -11.46 -18.82
C LYS A 79 -1.82 -11.78 -20.24
N LYS A 80 -2.18 -10.75 -21.01
CA LYS A 80 -2.64 -10.90 -22.40
C LYS A 80 -1.56 -11.50 -23.31
N LYS A 81 -0.31 -11.09 -23.15
CA LYS A 81 0.86 -11.59 -23.90
C LYS A 81 1.43 -12.90 -23.32
N LYS A 82 0.89 -13.40 -22.19
CA LYS A 82 1.35 -14.62 -21.48
C LYS A 82 2.84 -14.57 -21.09
N ILE A 83 3.33 -13.38 -20.76
CA ILE A 83 4.71 -13.16 -20.31
C ILE A 83 4.88 -13.77 -18.91
N LYS A 84 5.95 -14.56 -18.70
CA LYS A 84 6.23 -15.21 -17.41
C LYS A 84 7.11 -14.33 -16.52
N SER A 85 7.24 -14.70 -15.26
CA SER A 85 8.07 -13.99 -14.28
C SER A 85 9.55 -14.42 -14.29
N THR A 86 10.05 -15.00 -15.39
CA THR A 86 11.45 -15.36 -15.54
C THR A 86 12.31 -14.10 -15.75
N ILE A 87 13.61 -14.21 -15.49
CA ILE A 87 14.55 -13.09 -15.73
C ILE A 87 14.54 -12.67 -17.19
N GLU A 88 14.52 -13.64 -18.08
CA GLU A 88 14.52 -13.45 -19.53
C GLU A 88 13.23 -12.75 -19.99
N ASP A 89 12.07 -13.26 -19.59
CA ASP A 89 10.78 -12.66 -19.94
C ASP A 89 10.63 -11.23 -19.40
N ILE A 90 11.16 -10.92 -18.21
CA ILE A 90 11.15 -9.55 -17.67
C ILE A 90 12.05 -8.63 -18.50
N ARG A 91 13.19 -9.10 -18.97
CA ARG A 91 14.08 -8.35 -19.87
C ARG A 91 13.40 -8.08 -21.21
N ASN A 92 12.85 -9.13 -21.83
CA ASN A 92 12.11 -9.03 -23.08
C ASN A 92 10.90 -8.07 -22.96
N PHE A 93 10.19 -8.11 -21.84
CA PHE A 93 9.09 -7.17 -21.57
C PHE A 93 9.56 -5.71 -21.58
N ARG A 94 10.75 -5.42 -21.01
CA ARG A 94 11.34 -4.07 -21.05
C ARG A 94 11.64 -3.62 -22.47
N GLU A 95 12.19 -4.52 -23.30
CA GLU A 95 12.49 -4.26 -24.69
C GLU A 95 11.21 -4.00 -25.50
N ILE A 96 10.18 -4.81 -25.30
CA ILE A 96 8.86 -4.62 -25.93
C ILE A 96 8.31 -3.23 -25.62
N ILE A 97 8.26 -2.83 -24.31
CA ILE A 97 7.72 -1.50 -23.93
C ILE A 97 8.57 -0.36 -24.47
N ASN A 98 9.89 -0.56 -24.59
CA ASN A 98 10.80 0.49 -25.07
C ASN A 98 10.72 0.66 -26.58
N ASN A 99 10.60 -0.42 -27.34
CA ASN A 99 10.76 -0.44 -28.79
C ASN A 99 9.47 -0.52 -29.58
N GLU A 100 8.38 -1.06 -28.99
CA GLU A 100 7.09 -1.17 -29.68
C GLU A 100 6.24 0.09 -29.52
N ASP A 101 5.32 0.28 -30.46
CA ASP A 101 4.24 1.28 -30.37
C ASP A 101 3.16 0.75 -29.43
N VAL A 102 3.42 0.87 -28.11
CA VAL A 102 2.52 0.45 -27.05
C VAL A 102 1.81 1.66 -26.44
N ASP A 103 0.69 1.39 -25.76
CA ASP A 103 -0.05 2.43 -25.02
C ASP A 103 0.94 3.28 -24.17
N PRO A 104 0.97 4.61 -24.36
CA PRO A 104 1.84 5.52 -23.60
C PRO A 104 1.73 5.34 -22.07
N ALA A 105 0.56 4.88 -21.59
CA ALA A 105 0.39 4.57 -20.16
C ALA A 105 1.24 3.39 -19.69
N LEU A 106 1.60 2.45 -20.58
CA LEU A 106 2.56 1.38 -20.25
C LEU A 106 3.96 1.94 -20.08
N LYS A 107 4.35 2.93 -20.88
CA LYS A 107 5.67 3.57 -20.77
C LYS A 107 5.86 4.30 -19.45
N LYS A 108 4.79 4.72 -18.77
CA LYS A 108 4.88 5.31 -17.42
C LYS A 108 5.43 4.37 -16.34
N ILE A 109 5.50 3.06 -16.61
CA ILE A 109 6.15 2.12 -15.68
C ILE A 109 7.64 2.40 -15.52
N PHE A 110 8.29 3.03 -16.52
CA PHE A 110 9.68 3.49 -16.44
C PHE A 110 9.90 4.58 -15.37
N GLU A 111 8.85 5.25 -14.91
CA GLU A 111 8.94 6.22 -13.80
C GLU A 111 9.16 5.52 -12.44
N SER A 112 8.83 4.23 -12.35
CA SER A 112 9.06 3.44 -11.13
C SER A 112 10.50 2.95 -11.04
N LYS A 113 11.19 3.30 -9.95
CA LYS A 113 12.53 2.77 -9.66
C LYS A 113 12.56 1.25 -9.56
N ASP A 114 11.46 0.65 -9.10
CA ASP A 114 11.30 -0.79 -8.93
C ASP A 114 11.37 -1.53 -10.27
N PHE A 115 11.03 -0.85 -11.36
CA PHE A 115 11.07 -1.44 -12.69
C PHE A 115 12.48 -1.84 -13.15
N TYR A 116 13.52 -1.17 -12.66
CA TYR A 116 14.90 -1.37 -13.15
C TYR A 116 15.61 -2.58 -12.51
N SER A 117 15.23 -2.97 -11.32
CA SER A 117 15.70 -4.23 -10.71
C SER A 117 14.79 -5.39 -11.14
N THR A 118 15.36 -6.54 -11.53
CA THR A 118 14.58 -7.71 -11.93
C THR A 118 13.72 -8.27 -10.78
N SER A 119 14.27 -8.25 -9.55
CA SER A 119 13.55 -8.71 -8.36
C SER A 119 12.39 -7.79 -8.05
N MET A 120 12.62 -6.48 -8.02
CA MET A 120 11.57 -5.50 -7.71
C MET A 120 10.53 -5.40 -8.83
N ALA A 121 10.95 -5.51 -10.10
CA ALA A 121 10.03 -5.56 -11.24
C ALA A 121 9.12 -6.81 -11.20
N ARG A 122 9.67 -7.95 -10.72
CA ARG A 122 8.88 -9.16 -10.50
C ARG A 122 7.81 -8.92 -9.44
N ASP A 123 8.16 -8.33 -8.32
CA ASP A 123 7.23 -7.99 -7.25
C ASP A 123 6.17 -6.98 -7.73
N LEU A 124 6.60 -5.91 -8.41
CA LEU A 124 5.73 -4.86 -8.93
C LEU A 124 4.66 -5.39 -9.91
N MET A 125 5.04 -6.26 -10.83
CA MET A 125 4.21 -6.60 -12.00
C MET A 125 3.68 -8.03 -12.02
N PHE A 126 4.33 -8.96 -11.34
CA PHE A 126 4.01 -10.40 -11.39
C PHE A 126 3.51 -10.97 -10.07
N HIS A 127 3.25 -10.11 -9.07
CA HIS A 127 2.69 -10.57 -7.81
C HIS A 127 1.35 -11.27 -8.04
N VAL A 128 1.16 -12.44 -7.44
CA VAL A 128 0.00 -13.32 -7.69
C VAL A 128 -1.30 -12.65 -7.27
N GLN A 129 -1.27 -11.89 -6.18
CA GLN A 129 -2.44 -11.25 -5.61
C GLN A 129 -2.10 -9.86 -5.07
N GLU A 130 -2.88 -8.87 -5.48
CA GLU A 130 -2.74 -7.49 -5.03
C GLU A 130 -4.12 -6.82 -5.02
N HIS A 131 -4.51 -6.28 -3.88
CA HIS A 131 -5.71 -5.49 -3.72
C HIS A 131 -5.36 -4.01 -3.83
N HIS A 132 -6.17 -3.26 -4.56
CA HIS A 132 -6.11 -1.81 -4.64
C HIS A 132 -7.33 -1.23 -3.96
N PHE A 133 -7.17 -0.10 -3.30
CA PHE A 133 -8.21 0.53 -2.50
C PHE A 133 -8.51 1.94 -3.00
N LYS A 134 -9.79 2.35 -2.85
CA LYS A 134 -10.22 3.74 -2.94
C LYS A 134 -10.43 4.31 -1.54
N LEU A 135 -10.30 5.61 -1.38
CA LEU A 135 -10.51 6.26 -0.08
C LEU A 135 -11.92 6.07 0.50
N PRO A 136 -13.02 6.05 -0.29
CA PRO A 136 -14.34 5.69 0.21
C PRO A 136 -14.42 4.25 0.78
N GLU A 137 -13.68 3.29 0.20
CA GLU A 137 -13.61 1.92 0.71
C GLU A 137 -12.84 1.86 2.02
N ILE A 138 -11.71 2.56 2.10
CA ILE A 138 -10.94 2.71 3.35
C ILE A 138 -11.83 3.32 4.43
N SER A 139 -12.60 4.37 4.12
CA SER A 139 -13.54 4.99 5.06
C SER A 139 -14.55 3.97 5.63
N LYS A 140 -15.11 3.10 4.77
CA LYS A 140 -16.03 2.03 5.20
C LYS A 140 -15.32 1.00 6.09
N ILE A 141 -14.11 0.58 5.72
CA ILE A 141 -13.31 -0.35 6.52
C ILE A 141 -13.06 0.22 7.91
N LEU A 142 -12.60 1.48 8.00
CA LEU A 142 -12.30 2.12 9.28
C LEU A 142 -13.55 2.21 10.16
N LYS A 143 -14.69 2.57 9.60
CA LYS A 143 -15.98 2.61 10.33
C LYS A 143 -16.39 1.22 10.84
N ASN A 144 -16.27 0.20 10.02
CA ASN A 144 -16.64 -1.18 10.37
C ASN A 144 -15.78 -1.76 11.50
N PHE A 145 -14.55 -1.29 11.65
CA PHE A 145 -13.63 -1.74 12.68
C PHE A 145 -13.48 -0.76 13.86
N ASN A 146 -14.32 0.28 13.94
CA ASN A 146 -14.26 1.33 14.96
C ASN A 146 -12.84 1.95 15.07
N LEU A 147 -12.31 2.39 13.93
CA LEU A 147 -11.00 3.02 13.82
C LEU A 147 -11.16 4.51 13.51
N GLU A 148 -10.51 5.35 14.29
CA GLU A 148 -10.41 6.78 14.04
C GLU A 148 -9.24 7.06 13.09
N PHE A 149 -9.49 7.73 11.98
CA PHE A 149 -8.46 8.16 11.05
C PHE A 149 -7.72 9.38 11.60
N LEU A 150 -6.39 9.30 11.71
CA LEU A 150 -5.54 10.37 12.26
C LEU A 150 -4.78 11.16 11.19
N GLY A 151 -4.84 10.70 9.93
CA GLY A 151 -4.22 11.39 8.81
C GLY A 151 -3.10 10.60 8.12
N PHE A 152 -2.73 11.06 6.94
CA PHE A 152 -1.62 10.50 6.16
C PHE A 152 -0.25 10.90 6.74
N SER A 153 0.76 10.05 6.56
CA SER A 153 2.11 10.27 7.10
C SER A 153 2.92 11.32 6.33
N ASN A 154 2.65 11.53 5.04
CA ASN A 154 3.44 12.40 4.18
C ASN A 154 3.08 13.88 4.37
N GLN A 155 3.99 14.65 4.94
CA GLN A 155 3.79 16.08 5.21
C GLN A 155 3.70 16.94 3.93
N TYR A 156 4.40 16.55 2.87
CA TYR A 156 4.38 17.31 1.61
C TYR A 156 3.00 17.29 0.95
N ILE A 157 2.33 16.13 0.93
CA ILE A 157 0.97 16.07 0.39
C ILE A 157 -0.04 16.81 1.28
N LYS A 158 0.15 16.81 2.60
CA LYS A 158 -0.70 17.57 3.52
C LYS A 158 -0.66 19.08 3.23
N SER A 159 0.51 19.63 2.96
CA SER A 159 0.66 21.04 2.61
C SER A 159 -0.12 21.42 1.34
N LYS A 160 -0.11 20.56 0.32
CA LYS A 160 -0.91 20.76 -0.90
C LYS A 160 -2.41 20.61 -0.63
N PHE A 161 -2.79 19.61 0.14
CA PHE A 161 -4.16 19.34 0.53
C PHE A 161 -4.77 20.53 1.30
N SER A 162 -4.09 21.06 2.31
CA SER A 162 -4.56 22.20 3.13
C SER A 162 -4.82 23.45 2.32
N LYS A 163 -4.12 23.65 1.18
CA LYS A 163 -4.40 24.76 0.27
C LYS A 163 -5.71 24.59 -0.49
N MET A 164 -6.08 23.34 -0.82
CA MET A 164 -7.31 23.03 -1.55
C MET A 164 -8.52 22.91 -0.64
N PHE A 165 -8.31 22.48 0.62
CA PHE A 165 -9.35 22.27 1.62
C PHE A 165 -8.98 22.97 2.94
N PRO A 166 -8.96 24.32 2.97
CA PRO A 166 -8.54 25.09 4.15
C PRO A 166 -9.50 24.91 5.36
N GLU A 167 -10.72 24.48 5.13
CA GLU A 167 -11.72 24.18 6.16
C GLU A 167 -11.42 22.89 6.93
N ASP A 168 -10.72 21.93 6.32
CA ASP A 168 -10.28 20.69 6.96
C ASP A 168 -8.95 20.89 7.70
N LYS A 169 -8.95 21.70 8.75
CA LYS A 169 -7.77 22.10 9.52
C LYS A 169 -6.93 20.93 10.03
N LYS A 170 -7.54 19.78 10.26
CA LYS A 170 -6.84 18.56 10.74
C LYS A 170 -6.36 17.67 9.59
N ASN A 171 -6.79 17.91 8.37
CA ASN A 171 -6.49 17.09 7.19
C ASN A 171 -6.91 15.63 7.37
N ILE A 172 -8.10 15.38 7.91
CA ILE A 172 -8.61 14.05 8.25
C ILE A 172 -9.90 13.66 7.52
N SER A 173 -10.47 14.53 6.70
CA SER A 173 -11.64 14.19 5.89
C SER A 173 -11.24 13.28 4.73
N LEU A 174 -11.55 11.97 4.82
CA LEU A 174 -11.28 11.03 3.73
C LEU A 174 -12.10 11.37 2.46
N GLU A 175 -13.25 12.05 2.58
CA GLU A 175 -14.01 12.54 1.44
C GLU A 175 -13.25 13.66 0.70
N ASN A 176 -12.67 14.61 1.42
CA ASN A 176 -11.86 15.67 0.83
C ASN A 176 -10.57 15.11 0.21
N TRP A 177 -9.96 14.12 0.86
CA TRP A 177 -8.81 13.41 0.32
C TRP A 177 -9.13 12.64 -0.97
N ASP A 178 -10.32 12.05 -1.07
CA ASP A 178 -10.78 11.40 -2.31
C ASP A 178 -10.91 12.40 -3.46
N LYS A 179 -11.55 13.57 -3.21
CA LYS A 179 -11.62 14.67 -4.19
C LYS A 179 -10.22 15.16 -4.60
N PHE A 180 -9.32 15.28 -3.61
CA PHE A 180 -7.95 15.72 -3.84
C PHE A 180 -7.18 14.73 -4.72
N GLU A 181 -7.25 13.43 -4.44
CA GLU A 181 -6.58 12.38 -5.20
C GLU A 181 -7.11 12.29 -6.64
N ASN A 182 -8.42 12.38 -6.82
CA ASN A 182 -9.03 12.40 -8.16
C ASN A 182 -8.51 13.57 -9.02
N SER A 183 -8.25 14.72 -8.41
CA SER A 183 -7.65 15.88 -9.10
C SER A 183 -6.12 15.79 -9.21
N ASN A 184 -5.48 14.94 -8.42
CA ASN A 184 -4.03 14.77 -8.34
C ASN A 184 -3.65 13.28 -8.29
N PRO A 185 -3.78 12.52 -9.39
CA PRO A 185 -3.72 11.04 -9.39
C PRO A 185 -2.39 10.46 -8.89
N ASN A 186 -1.31 11.22 -8.95
CA ASN A 186 0.02 10.80 -8.49
C ASN A 186 0.27 11.07 -7.00
N THR A 187 -0.73 11.55 -6.25
CA THR A 187 -0.60 11.90 -4.83
C THR A 187 -0.08 10.74 -4.01
N PHE A 188 -0.63 9.55 -4.22
CA PHE A 188 -0.29 8.34 -3.48
C PHE A 188 0.44 7.31 -4.35
N TYR A 189 1.34 7.79 -5.23
CA TYR A 189 2.05 6.95 -6.21
C TYR A 189 2.68 5.69 -5.61
N ASN A 190 3.28 5.78 -4.41
CA ASN A 190 3.82 4.62 -3.71
C ASN A 190 2.71 3.81 -3.03
N MET A 191 2.01 4.43 -2.10
CA MET A 191 0.86 3.88 -1.37
C MET A 191 0.24 4.91 -0.44
N TYR A 192 -0.99 4.68 -0.01
CA TYR A 192 -1.54 5.32 1.16
C TYR A 192 -0.75 4.88 2.40
N GLN A 193 -0.11 5.79 3.11
CA GLN A 193 0.46 5.54 4.42
C GLN A 193 -0.21 6.46 5.43
N PHE A 194 -0.95 5.90 6.36
CA PHE A 194 -1.76 6.65 7.30
C PHE A 194 -1.83 5.98 8.67
N TRP A 195 -2.16 6.80 9.66
CA TRP A 195 -2.36 6.37 11.03
C TRP A 195 -3.83 6.29 11.38
N VAL A 196 -4.18 5.29 12.18
CA VAL A 196 -5.49 5.14 12.80
C VAL A 196 -5.32 4.85 14.28
N ARG A 197 -6.34 5.20 15.08
CA ARG A 197 -6.44 4.85 16.50
C ARG A 197 -7.60 3.88 16.67
N LYS A 198 -7.37 2.83 17.48
CA LYS A 198 -8.44 1.94 17.92
C LYS A 198 -9.23 2.61 19.03
N THR A 199 -10.53 2.82 18.82
CA THR A 199 -11.45 3.39 19.82
C THR A 199 -12.15 2.29 20.61
#